data_5305e715081e9280ab137967cb176cb0
#
_entry.id   5305e715081e9280ab137967cb176cb0
#
_cell.length_a   1.000
_cell.length_b   1.000
_cell.length_c   1.000
_cell.angle_alpha   90.00
_cell.angle_beta   90.00
_cell.angle_gamma   90.00
#
_symmetry.space_group_name_H-M   'P 1'
#
loop_
_entity.id
_entity.type
_entity.pdbx_description
1 polymer ?
#
loop_
_entity_poly.entity_id
_entity_poly.type
_entity_poly.pdbx_seq_one_letter_code
_entity_poly.pdbx_strand_id
1 'polypeptide(L)'
;MSDSDDDVGPMPMPAEVLDDRPRKKQKRKHADALVHERIYLDQLPCTELYETSYMHRDVLSYTGVSKTEFIITTSVDGHLKFWKKSDNGIEFVKHFRAHLGEVCGMSINSQGTLLATISPTKELKIFDIVNFDMINMLSLDFVPATVTWTFQPGQALTMVAVSDSDSGSIFLFDAQSAETQPLHTVMLHRDPVVVMKYNERYDCVVSIDATGMIEYWSPSPPFDMPSSVTWSFKSDTDLYEYRKLKAAPSSLDFSRDGQFFVTYGLVDRQVRVWRFLTGKLFRKYDESLQAQSEMQQAGTAITRLDDMEFGRRLAVERDLEANVHARKYANAIFDASGTFVLYATLLGIKVVNVHANRVSKLIGAAESHRFLHLSLYQGAPRKKKVVTLAMASSENPNLQDAGAIDPTLFATAYKKSRFFLFTRRDPAEAAANDGDAAPLAVSRDVFNEKPSKEEQTMALLKSAGAGGARAARPQATQATLHTTMGDLVLDLFPDHAPKTVENFVTHARNQYYNNVLVHRVIESFMIQTGDPKGDGTGGESIWGGEFEDEIAPGLKHDRLGVLSMANAGKDTNGSQFFITTAPTPWLDGKHTIFGRLTGGMDVLRAIERAPTDKDDRPLKDIHIVSITIK
;
A
#
# COMPACT_ATOMS: atom_id res chain seq x y z
N MET A 1 -63.88 -14.35 60.54
CA MET A 1 -63.16 -15.12 61.56
C MET A 1 -62.25 -16.09 60.87
N SER A 2 -61.01 -15.92 61.18
CA SER A 2 -59.80 -16.70 60.87
C SER A 2 -59.35 -16.65 59.42
N ASP A 3 -58.45 -15.74 59.26
CA ASP A 3 -57.49 -15.59 58.24
C ASP A 3 -56.49 -16.78 58.33
N SER A 4 -56.11 -17.27 57.20
CA SER A 4 -54.87 -18.04 57.06
C SER A 4 -54.10 -17.49 55.86
N ASP A 5 -53.06 -16.70 56.14
CA ASP A 5 -52.08 -16.23 55.23
C ASP A 5 -51.29 -17.45 54.70
N ASP A 6 -51.47 -17.77 53.44
CA ASP A 6 -50.57 -18.66 52.71
C ASP A 6 -49.45 -17.86 52.05
N ASP A 7 -48.32 -17.91 52.71
CA ASP A 7 -47.02 -17.39 52.23
C ASP A 7 -46.54 -18.23 51.03
N VAL A 8 -46.83 -17.72 49.79
CA VAL A 8 -46.33 -18.31 48.54
C VAL A 8 -45.03 -17.67 48.21
N GLY A 9 -43.94 -18.30 48.63
CA GLY A 9 -42.60 -17.94 48.18
C GLY A 9 -42.44 -18.07 46.66
N PRO A 10 -41.50 -17.33 46.05
CA PRO A 10 -41.31 -17.28 44.60
C PRO A 10 -41.00 -18.65 44.01
N MET A 11 -41.82 -19.08 43.07
CA MET A 11 -41.63 -20.29 42.29
C MET A 11 -40.35 -20.20 41.47
N PRO A 12 -39.49 -21.25 41.40
CA PRO A 12 -38.36 -21.28 40.53
C PRO A 12 -38.81 -21.29 39.07
N MET A 13 -38.25 -20.36 38.27
CA MET A 13 -38.44 -20.32 36.84
C MET A 13 -38.02 -21.67 36.22
N PRO A 14 -38.75 -22.19 35.22
CA PRO A 14 -38.33 -23.39 34.52
C PRO A 14 -36.98 -23.13 33.83
N ALA A 15 -36.05 -24.07 34.04
CA ALA A 15 -34.76 -24.05 33.38
C ALA A 15 -34.96 -23.98 31.86
N GLU A 16 -34.59 -22.85 31.25
CA GLU A 16 -34.41 -22.78 29.78
C GLU A 16 -33.42 -23.85 29.39
N VAL A 17 -33.87 -24.80 28.60
CA VAL A 17 -33.06 -25.78 27.93
C VAL A 17 -32.08 -24.98 27.08
N LEU A 18 -30.84 -24.83 27.56
CA LEU A 18 -29.74 -24.32 26.78
C LEU A 18 -29.58 -25.22 25.55
N ASP A 19 -30.09 -24.75 24.42
CA ASP A 19 -29.89 -25.39 23.12
C ASP A 19 -28.39 -25.26 22.79
N ASP A 20 -27.66 -26.31 23.11
CA ASP A 20 -26.21 -26.46 22.97
C ASP A 20 -25.82 -26.75 21.50
N ARG A 21 -26.60 -26.20 20.56
CA ARG A 21 -26.19 -26.16 19.18
C ARG A 21 -25.14 -25.07 19.03
N PRO A 22 -23.93 -25.40 18.54
CA PRO A 22 -22.93 -24.39 18.27
C PRO A 22 -23.56 -23.40 17.27
N ARG A 23 -23.84 -22.18 17.74
CA ARG A 23 -24.21 -21.07 16.87
C ARG A 23 -23.14 -21.01 15.79
N LYS A 24 -23.46 -21.47 14.57
CA LYS A 24 -22.65 -21.26 13.37
C LYS A 24 -22.28 -19.78 13.38
N LYS A 25 -21.03 -19.47 13.75
CA LYS A 25 -20.46 -18.15 13.51
C LYS A 25 -20.77 -17.86 12.05
N GLN A 26 -21.70 -16.95 11.79
CA GLN A 26 -21.92 -16.44 10.44
C GLN A 26 -20.54 -16.05 9.94
N LYS A 27 -20.01 -16.81 8.98
CA LYS A 27 -18.87 -16.39 8.20
C LYS A 27 -19.29 -15.02 7.66
N ARG A 28 -18.78 -13.93 8.27
CA ARG A 28 -18.86 -12.61 7.66
C ARG A 28 -18.38 -12.85 6.24
N LYS A 29 -19.25 -12.67 5.28
CA LYS A 29 -18.92 -12.76 3.87
C LYS A 29 -17.76 -11.78 3.69
N HIS A 30 -16.57 -12.29 3.40
CA HIS A 30 -15.41 -11.52 2.94
C HIS A 30 -15.70 -10.96 1.53
N ALA A 31 -16.91 -10.40 1.32
CA ALA A 31 -17.31 -9.82 0.05
C ALA A 31 -16.49 -8.57 -0.32
N ASP A 32 -15.79 -7.99 0.66
CA ASP A 32 -15.01 -6.76 0.47
C ASP A 32 -13.48 -7.02 0.56
N ALA A 33 -13.04 -8.27 0.59
CA ALA A 33 -11.62 -8.56 0.54
C ALA A 33 -11.13 -8.41 -0.91
N LEU A 34 -10.08 -7.62 -1.12
CA LEU A 34 -9.45 -7.49 -2.41
C LEU A 34 -8.84 -8.84 -2.82
N VAL A 35 -9.41 -9.45 -3.85
CA VAL A 35 -8.86 -10.65 -4.44
C VAL A 35 -7.51 -10.28 -5.05
N HIS A 36 -6.45 -11.01 -4.72
CA HIS A 36 -5.09 -10.71 -5.15
C HIS A 36 -4.51 -9.38 -4.61
N GLU A 37 -4.78 -9.05 -3.33
CA GLU A 37 -4.22 -7.87 -2.64
C GLU A 37 -2.71 -7.70 -2.89
N ARG A 38 -1.97 -8.80 -2.97
CA ARG A 38 -0.53 -8.81 -3.19
C ARG A 38 -0.13 -8.16 -4.52
N ILE A 39 -0.86 -8.41 -5.61
CA ILE A 39 -0.61 -7.80 -6.92
C ILE A 39 -0.75 -6.27 -6.85
N TYR A 40 -1.73 -5.79 -6.09
CA TYR A 40 -1.92 -4.34 -5.91
C TYR A 40 -0.86 -3.74 -4.99
N LEU A 41 -0.42 -4.47 -3.95
CA LEU A 41 0.68 -4.04 -3.09
C LEU A 41 2.01 -3.99 -3.85
N ASP A 42 2.20 -4.86 -4.83
CA ASP A 42 3.38 -4.83 -5.71
C ASP A 42 3.39 -3.62 -6.66
N GLN A 43 2.23 -2.99 -6.90
CA GLN A 43 2.12 -1.72 -7.62
C GLN A 43 2.29 -0.49 -6.72
N LEU A 44 2.66 -0.68 -5.47
CA LEU A 44 3.04 0.38 -4.56
C LEU A 44 4.56 0.37 -4.34
N PRO A 45 5.17 1.52 -4.07
CA PRO A 45 6.60 1.62 -3.87
C PRO A 45 7.13 0.71 -2.75
N CYS A 46 8.39 0.33 -2.86
CA CYS A 46 9.08 -0.44 -1.83
C CYS A 46 9.43 0.45 -0.62
N THR A 47 9.43 -0.14 0.58
CA THR A 47 9.79 0.55 1.82
C THR A 47 11.30 0.76 1.98
N GLU A 48 12.11 0.00 1.24
CA GLU A 48 13.57 -0.06 1.40
C GLU A 48 14.31 0.84 0.41
N LEU A 49 13.63 1.24 -0.68
CA LEU A 49 14.24 1.98 -1.78
C LEU A 49 13.61 3.36 -1.86
N TYR A 50 14.43 4.40 -1.80
CA TYR A 50 14.01 5.74 -2.11
C TYR A 50 15.16 6.54 -2.74
N GLU A 51 14.80 7.58 -3.45
CA GLU A 51 15.71 8.53 -4.08
C GLU A 51 15.37 9.94 -3.62
N THR A 52 16.41 10.76 -3.41
CA THR A 52 16.23 12.20 -3.23
C THR A 52 16.29 12.89 -4.58
N SER A 53 15.37 13.81 -4.81
CA SER A 53 15.34 14.52 -6.08
C SER A 53 15.87 15.94 -5.98
N TYR A 54 15.88 16.60 -7.12
CA TYR A 54 16.41 17.95 -7.33
C TYR A 54 15.81 18.99 -6.39
N MET A 55 16.62 19.99 -6.09
CA MET A 55 16.25 21.04 -5.14
C MET A 55 15.38 22.11 -5.76
N HIS A 56 14.45 22.61 -4.96
CA HIS A 56 13.91 23.96 -5.09
C HIS A 56 14.77 24.94 -4.29
N ARG A 57 14.58 26.22 -4.57
CA ARG A 57 15.30 27.26 -3.82
C ARG A 57 14.79 27.39 -2.39
N ASP A 58 13.48 27.16 -2.21
CA ASP A 58 12.78 27.25 -0.92
C ASP A 58 12.00 25.97 -0.61
N VAL A 59 11.33 25.95 0.52
CA VAL A 59 10.54 24.81 1.02
C VAL A 59 9.45 24.46 0.03
N LEU A 60 9.28 23.17 -0.21
CA LEU A 60 8.22 22.62 -1.06
C LEU A 60 6.85 22.68 -0.40
N SER A 61 5.85 23.14 -1.15
CA SER A 61 4.45 23.20 -0.74
C SER A 61 3.67 21.99 -1.24
N TYR A 62 3.44 21.89 -2.54
CA TYR A 62 2.64 20.85 -3.17
C TYR A 62 3.43 20.02 -4.16
N THR A 63 3.02 18.76 -4.33
CA THR A 63 3.40 17.91 -5.44
C THR A 63 2.14 17.43 -6.14
N GLY A 64 2.18 17.25 -7.45
CA GLY A 64 1.09 16.71 -8.23
C GLY A 64 1.62 15.79 -9.32
N VAL A 65 0.88 14.74 -9.61
CA VAL A 65 1.21 13.81 -10.70
C VAL A 65 0.08 13.84 -11.72
N SER A 66 0.42 14.04 -12.98
CA SER A 66 -0.53 14.01 -14.07
C SER A 66 -0.68 12.61 -14.67
N LYS A 67 -1.83 12.35 -15.29
CA LYS A 67 -2.03 11.12 -16.07
C LYS A 67 -1.14 11.04 -17.32
N THR A 68 -0.49 12.13 -17.69
CA THR A 68 0.40 12.28 -18.86
C THR A 68 1.88 12.11 -18.51
N GLU A 69 2.19 11.45 -17.38
CA GLU A 69 3.55 11.13 -16.91
C GLU A 69 4.37 12.35 -16.47
N PHE A 70 3.74 13.49 -16.18
CA PHE A 70 4.42 14.66 -15.65
C PHE A 70 4.19 14.83 -14.16
N ILE A 71 5.24 15.25 -13.49
CA ILE A 71 5.22 15.61 -12.07
C ILE A 71 5.36 17.13 -11.98
N ILE A 72 4.58 17.71 -11.12
CA ILE A 72 4.56 19.15 -10.85
C ILE A 72 4.93 19.36 -9.39
N THR A 73 5.86 20.25 -9.13
CA THR A 73 6.27 20.61 -7.78
C THR A 73 6.21 22.11 -7.61
N THR A 74 5.67 22.58 -6.49
CA THR A 74 5.59 23.99 -6.13
C THR A 74 6.35 24.27 -4.86
N SER A 75 6.83 25.50 -4.69
CA SER A 75 7.51 25.94 -3.49
C SER A 75 6.89 27.23 -2.94
N VAL A 76 7.19 27.51 -1.68
CA VAL A 76 6.63 28.65 -0.93
C VAL A 76 7.00 30.00 -1.58
N ASP A 77 8.10 30.07 -2.31
CA ASP A 77 8.55 31.27 -3.04
C ASP A 77 7.81 31.51 -4.37
N GLY A 78 6.75 30.72 -4.67
CA GLY A 78 5.94 30.86 -5.89
C GLY A 78 6.54 30.22 -7.13
N HIS A 79 7.62 29.46 -7.00
CA HIS A 79 8.22 28.74 -8.11
C HIS A 79 7.50 27.42 -8.37
N LEU A 80 7.36 27.08 -9.66
CA LEU A 80 6.73 25.86 -10.16
C LEU A 80 7.70 25.17 -11.11
N LYS A 81 7.90 23.86 -10.93
CA LYS A 81 8.74 23.03 -11.78
C LYS A 81 7.97 21.86 -12.34
N PHE A 82 8.23 21.59 -13.62
CA PHE A 82 7.74 20.42 -14.34
C PHE A 82 8.85 19.40 -14.50
N TRP A 83 8.51 18.14 -14.26
CA TRP A 83 9.37 16.99 -14.39
C TRP A 83 8.65 15.92 -15.20
N LYS A 84 9.37 15.20 -16.03
CA LYS A 84 8.84 14.05 -16.76
C LYS A 84 9.26 12.78 -16.06
N LYS A 85 8.33 11.86 -15.85
CA LYS A 85 8.65 10.51 -15.41
C LYS A 85 9.26 9.76 -16.58
N SER A 86 10.53 9.36 -16.45
CA SER A 86 11.20 8.49 -17.38
C SER A 86 11.32 7.08 -16.79
N ASP A 87 11.77 6.12 -17.60
CA ASP A 87 11.92 4.74 -17.14
C ASP A 87 12.95 4.63 -16.01
N ASN A 88 14.00 5.46 -16.00
CA ASN A 88 15.08 5.44 -15.02
C ASN A 88 15.04 6.58 -14.00
N GLY A 89 13.84 7.08 -13.64
CA GLY A 89 13.70 8.15 -12.66
C GLY A 89 12.86 9.31 -13.15
N ILE A 90 13.30 10.52 -12.95
CA ILE A 90 12.63 11.74 -13.41
C ILE A 90 13.61 12.68 -14.10
N GLU A 91 13.12 13.37 -15.11
CA GLU A 91 13.86 14.39 -15.86
C GLU A 91 13.27 15.77 -15.60
N PHE A 92 14.12 16.75 -15.38
CA PHE A 92 13.70 18.14 -15.29
C PHE A 92 13.30 18.66 -16.70
N VAL A 93 12.14 19.32 -16.78
CA VAL A 93 11.62 19.83 -18.05
C VAL A 93 11.66 21.36 -18.08
N LYS A 94 10.91 22.01 -17.19
CA LYS A 94 10.75 23.47 -17.22
C LYS A 94 10.51 24.04 -15.83
N HIS A 95 10.93 25.28 -15.64
CA HIS A 95 10.77 26.03 -14.42
C HIS A 95 10.05 27.34 -14.72
N PHE A 96 9.07 27.65 -13.87
CA PHE A 96 8.35 28.93 -13.89
C PHE A 96 8.46 29.62 -12.55
N ARG A 97 8.61 30.94 -12.58
CA ARG A 97 8.21 31.79 -11.47
C ARG A 97 6.73 32.07 -11.64
N ALA A 98 5.91 31.12 -11.17
CA ALA A 98 4.47 31.13 -11.41
C ALA A 98 3.80 32.29 -10.70
N HIS A 99 4.16 32.56 -9.45
CA HIS A 99 3.57 33.62 -8.64
C HIS A 99 4.66 34.42 -7.90
N LEU A 100 4.31 35.64 -7.48
CA LEU A 100 5.21 36.46 -6.65
C LEU A 100 5.17 36.06 -5.17
N GLY A 101 4.12 35.37 -4.74
CA GLY A 101 3.93 34.84 -3.39
C GLY A 101 3.72 33.32 -3.37
N GLU A 102 3.42 32.80 -2.21
CA GLU A 102 3.15 31.38 -1.98
C GLU A 102 2.02 30.86 -2.88
N VAL A 103 2.16 29.64 -3.37
CA VAL A 103 1.07 28.94 -4.05
C VAL A 103 0.13 28.37 -2.98
N CYS A 104 -1.10 28.89 -2.89
CA CYS A 104 -2.10 28.48 -1.90
C CYS A 104 -2.84 27.22 -2.29
N GLY A 105 -2.98 26.95 -3.58
CA GLY A 105 -3.70 25.80 -4.09
C GLY A 105 -3.23 25.41 -5.48
N MET A 106 -3.31 24.12 -5.74
CA MET A 106 -2.94 23.52 -7.01
C MET A 106 -3.93 22.42 -7.37
N SER A 107 -4.42 22.40 -8.59
CA SER A 107 -5.31 21.36 -9.09
C SER A 107 -4.97 20.98 -10.52
N ILE A 108 -4.90 19.69 -10.79
CA ILE A 108 -4.69 19.12 -12.13
C ILE A 108 -6.04 18.63 -12.64
N ASN A 109 -6.35 18.87 -13.93
CA ASN A 109 -7.61 18.41 -14.51
C ASN A 109 -7.64 16.87 -14.64
N SER A 110 -8.83 16.32 -14.86
CA SER A 110 -9.07 14.87 -14.96
C SER A 110 -8.30 14.18 -16.09
N GLN A 111 -8.01 14.89 -17.16
CA GLN A 111 -7.23 14.38 -18.28
C GLN A 111 -5.71 14.43 -18.04
N GLY A 112 -5.26 15.22 -17.08
CA GLY A 112 -3.83 15.43 -16.80
C GLY A 112 -3.14 16.39 -17.77
N THR A 113 -3.90 17.23 -18.50
CA THR A 113 -3.37 18.16 -19.51
C THR A 113 -3.25 19.57 -19.00
N LEU A 114 -4.11 20.00 -18.08
CA LEU A 114 -4.16 21.37 -17.57
C LEU A 114 -3.91 21.41 -16.06
N LEU A 115 -3.22 22.45 -15.63
CA LEU A 115 -2.92 22.75 -14.24
C LEU A 115 -3.46 24.15 -13.90
N ALA A 116 -4.20 24.25 -12.81
CA ALA A 116 -4.60 25.52 -12.22
C ALA A 116 -3.82 25.76 -10.92
N THR A 117 -3.30 26.97 -10.74
CA THR A 117 -2.59 27.41 -9.53
C THR A 117 -3.13 28.76 -9.07
N ILE A 118 -3.24 28.94 -7.77
CA ILE A 118 -3.70 30.18 -7.13
C ILE A 118 -2.70 30.70 -6.11
N SER A 119 -2.70 32.02 -5.93
CA SER A 119 -1.83 32.70 -4.97
C SER A 119 -2.60 33.79 -4.21
N PRO A 120 -2.20 34.16 -2.98
CA PRO A 120 -2.77 35.28 -2.25
C PRO A 120 -2.62 36.62 -2.97
N THR A 121 -1.80 36.67 -4.02
CA THR A 121 -1.64 37.85 -4.92
C THR A 121 -2.86 38.10 -5.82
N LYS A 122 -3.98 37.37 -5.55
CA LYS A 122 -5.23 37.45 -6.32
C LYS A 122 -5.10 37.02 -7.79
N GLU A 123 -4.27 36.00 -8.01
CA GLU A 123 -4.02 35.49 -9.36
C GLU A 123 -4.45 34.03 -9.45
N LEU A 124 -5.17 33.70 -10.53
CA LEU A 124 -5.39 32.33 -11.00
C LEU A 124 -4.61 32.14 -12.29
N LYS A 125 -3.69 31.22 -12.35
CA LYS A 125 -2.89 30.88 -13.53
C LYS A 125 -3.15 29.48 -13.99
N ILE A 126 -3.27 29.30 -15.28
CA ILE A 126 -3.55 28.06 -15.96
C ILE A 126 -2.40 27.70 -16.88
N PHE A 127 -1.86 26.52 -16.72
CA PHE A 127 -0.74 25.98 -17.46
C PHE A 127 -1.16 24.76 -18.27
N ASP A 128 -0.62 24.64 -19.47
CA ASP A 128 -0.62 23.40 -20.23
C ASP A 128 0.54 22.53 -19.76
N ILE A 129 0.21 21.33 -19.26
CA ILE A 129 1.20 20.37 -18.75
C ILE A 129 1.97 19.70 -19.88
N VAL A 130 1.34 19.53 -21.04
CA VAL A 130 1.93 18.82 -22.19
C VAL A 130 2.90 19.71 -22.96
N ASN A 131 2.53 20.96 -23.20
CA ASN A 131 3.33 21.93 -23.96
C ASN A 131 4.20 22.80 -23.04
N PHE A 132 4.03 22.73 -21.72
CA PHE A 132 4.75 23.52 -20.73
C PHE A 132 4.62 25.04 -20.94
N ASP A 133 3.43 25.49 -21.22
CA ASP A 133 3.14 26.92 -21.42
C ASP A 133 2.04 27.40 -20.46
N MET A 134 2.10 28.68 -20.13
CA MET A 134 1.01 29.35 -19.44
C MET A 134 -0.05 29.76 -20.47
N ILE A 135 -1.25 29.15 -20.36
CA ILE A 135 -2.34 29.42 -21.30
C ILE A 135 -3.07 30.70 -20.92
N ASN A 136 -3.38 30.88 -19.64
CA ASN A 136 -4.23 31.94 -19.16
C ASN A 136 -3.82 32.46 -17.78
N MET A 137 -4.09 33.72 -17.51
CA MET A 137 -3.92 34.38 -16.24
C MET A 137 -5.11 35.28 -15.97
N LEU A 138 -5.85 34.98 -14.91
CA LEU A 138 -6.99 35.75 -14.46
C LEU A 138 -6.63 36.50 -13.16
N SER A 139 -6.86 37.81 -13.16
CA SER A 139 -6.78 38.61 -11.94
C SER A 139 -8.12 38.59 -11.24
N LEU A 140 -8.12 38.17 -9.98
CA LEU A 140 -9.32 38.02 -9.15
C LEU A 140 -9.55 39.27 -8.30
N ASP A 141 -10.81 39.60 -8.04
CA ASP A 141 -11.14 40.71 -7.14
C ASP A 141 -11.00 40.34 -5.66
N PHE A 142 -10.94 39.04 -5.35
CA PHE A 142 -10.86 38.45 -4.00
C PHE A 142 -9.55 37.68 -3.81
N VAL A 143 -9.25 37.29 -2.56
CA VAL A 143 -8.09 36.45 -2.25
C VAL A 143 -8.52 34.99 -2.33
N PRO A 144 -7.96 34.16 -3.24
CA PRO A 144 -8.37 32.79 -3.39
C PRO A 144 -7.82 31.90 -2.27
N ALA A 145 -8.64 30.94 -1.79
CA ALA A 145 -8.27 29.97 -0.75
C ALA A 145 -7.99 28.57 -1.32
N THR A 146 -8.86 28.04 -2.18
CA THR A 146 -8.68 26.73 -2.81
C THR A 146 -9.19 26.72 -4.25
N VAL A 147 -8.68 25.80 -5.06
CA VAL A 147 -9.03 25.65 -6.48
C VAL A 147 -9.29 24.20 -6.83
N THR A 148 -10.30 23.94 -7.65
CA THR A 148 -10.57 22.61 -8.20
C THR A 148 -11.14 22.69 -9.60
N TRP A 149 -10.77 21.73 -10.46
CA TRP A 149 -11.38 21.57 -11.77
C TRP A 149 -12.77 20.93 -11.62
N THR A 150 -13.74 21.43 -12.38
CA THR A 150 -15.11 20.90 -12.43
C THR A 150 -15.50 20.45 -13.83
N PHE A 151 -14.50 20.05 -14.59
CA PHE A 151 -14.62 19.68 -16.00
C PHE A 151 -14.89 18.19 -16.17
N GLN A 152 -15.90 17.86 -16.99
CA GLN A 152 -16.12 16.51 -17.52
C GLN A 152 -15.69 16.41 -18.98
N PRO A 153 -15.13 15.27 -19.41
CA PRO A 153 -14.86 15.01 -20.82
C PRO A 153 -16.15 15.10 -21.65
N GLY A 154 -16.14 15.97 -22.65
CA GLY A 154 -17.31 16.21 -23.51
C GLY A 154 -18.08 17.50 -23.23
N GLN A 155 -17.77 18.21 -22.16
CA GLN A 155 -18.27 19.58 -21.93
C GLN A 155 -17.54 20.59 -22.81
N ALA A 156 -18.27 21.59 -23.31
CA ALA A 156 -17.70 22.64 -24.16
C ALA A 156 -16.84 23.65 -23.38
N LEU A 157 -17.18 23.89 -22.11
CA LEU A 157 -16.48 24.84 -21.23
C LEU A 157 -15.56 24.11 -20.27
N THR A 158 -14.37 24.64 -20.11
CA THR A 158 -13.36 24.12 -19.19
C THR A 158 -13.44 24.88 -17.86
N MET A 159 -14.34 24.45 -16.96
CA MET A 159 -14.64 25.19 -15.74
C MET A 159 -13.69 24.90 -14.59
N VAL A 160 -13.33 25.97 -13.87
CA VAL A 160 -12.54 25.93 -12.64
C VAL A 160 -13.33 26.62 -11.53
N ALA A 161 -13.46 25.96 -10.38
CA ALA A 161 -14.04 26.52 -9.17
C ALA A 161 -12.93 27.08 -8.27
N VAL A 162 -13.10 28.30 -7.79
CA VAL A 162 -12.18 28.99 -6.87
C VAL A 162 -12.98 29.53 -5.69
N SER A 163 -12.53 29.26 -4.47
CA SER A 163 -13.17 29.80 -3.26
C SER A 163 -12.49 31.08 -2.79
N ASP A 164 -13.26 31.94 -2.15
CA ASP A 164 -12.77 33.12 -1.48
C ASP A 164 -12.22 32.79 -0.08
N SER A 165 -11.14 33.44 0.35
CA SER A 165 -10.54 33.29 1.67
C SER A 165 -11.33 34.00 2.78
N ASP A 166 -12.13 35.00 2.45
CA ASP A 166 -12.80 35.88 3.40
C ASP A 166 -14.29 35.59 3.51
N SER A 167 -14.90 34.98 2.49
CA SER A 167 -16.32 34.63 2.44
C SER A 167 -16.55 33.17 2.10
N GLY A 168 -17.78 32.68 2.31
CA GLY A 168 -18.19 31.34 1.91
C GLY A 168 -18.52 31.19 0.42
N SER A 169 -18.18 32.18 -0.42
CA SER A 169 -18.51 32.19 -1.84
C SER A 169 -17.54 31.34 -2.64
N ILE A 170 -18.08 30.63 -3.63
CA ILE A 170 -17.31 29.85 -4.59
C ILE A 170 -17.63 30.39 -5.99
N PHE A 171 -16.61 30.73 -6.74
CA PHE A 171 -16.73 31.31 -8.07
C PHE A 171 -16.32 30.32 -9.15
N LEU A 172 -17.14 30.20 -10.18
CA LEU A 172 -16.87 29.35 -11.34
C LEU A 172 -16.34 30.23 -12.48
N PHE A 173 -15.17 29.91 -13.01
CA PHE A 173 -14.54 30.58 -14.13
C PHE A 173 -14.36 29.64 -15.31
N ASP A 174 -14.38 30.16 -16.53
CA ASP A 174 -13.89 29.44 -17.70
C ASP A 174 -12.37 29.61 -17.80
N ALA A 175 -11.67 28.48 -17.80
CA ALA A 175 -10.22 28.43 -17.85
C ALA A 175 -9.63 28.97 -19.17
N GLN A 176 -10.39 28.98 -20.25
CA GLN A 176 -9.93 29.42 -21.57
C GLN A 176 -10.35 30.86 -21.93
N SER A 177 -11.31 31.41 -21.19
CA SER A 177 -11.76 32.78 -21.38
C SER A 177 -10.79 33.78 -20.73
N ALA A 178 -10.60 34.91 -21.36
CA ALA A 178 -9.89 36.04 -20.76
C ALA A 178 -10.80 36.93 -19.85
N GLU A 179 -12.08 36.55 -19.72
CA GLU A 179 -13.02 37.29 -18.89
C GLU A 179 -12.73 37.04 -17.40
N THR A 180 -12.60 38.13 -16.65
CA THR A 180 -12.36 38.08 -15.19
C THR A 180 -13.65 37.91 -14.37
N GLN A 181 -14.81 38.04 -15.01
CA GLN A 181 -16.11 37.86 -14.37
C GLN A 181 -16.42 36.37 -14.20
N PRO A 182 -16.88 35.93 -13.03
CA PRO A 182 -17.27 34.53 -12.82
C PRO A 182 -18.53 34.20 -13.63
N LEU A 183 -18.57 33.00 -14.21
CA LEU A 183 -19.77 32.49 -14.91
C LEU A 183 -20.92 32.28 -13.94
N HIS A 184 -20.61 31.84 -12.72
CA HIS A 184 -21.58 31.63 -11.67
C HIS A 184 -20.93 31.74 -10.29
N THR A 185 -21.75 32.12 -9.27
CA THR A 185 -21.33 32.19 -7.88
C THR A 185 -22.19 31.27 -7.04
N VAL A 186 -21.58 30.32 -6.39
CA VAL A 186 -22.24 29.38 -5.49
C VAL A 186 -22.11 29.87 -4.05
N MET A 187 -23.25 30.04 -3.36
CA MET A 187 -23.33 30.54 -1.97
C MET A 187 -23.96 29.48 -1.06
N LEU A 188 -23.24 28.41 -0.77
CA LEU A 188 -23.71 27.32 0.10
C LEU A 188 -23.14 27.42 1.52
N HIS A 189 -21.94 27.95 1.64
CA HIS A 189 -21.23 28.08 2.90
C HIS A 189 -21.41 29.47 3.53
N ARG A 190 -21.35 29.54 4.86
CA ARG A 190 -21.33 30.82 5.59
C ARG A 190 -19.92 31.29 5.90
N ASP A 191 -19.02 30.32 6.10
CA ASP A 191 -17.63 30.54 6.45
C ASP A 191 -16.75 30.20 5.23
N PRO A 192 -15.49 30.70 5.16
CA PRO A 192 -14.60 30.46 4.04
C PRO A 192 -14.37 28.98 3.77
N VAL A 193 -14.38 28.60 2.50
CA VAL A 193 -14.17 27.22 2.06
C VAL A 193 -12.68 26.94 1.96
N VAL A 194 -12.22 25.92 2.68
CA VAL A 194 -10.79 25.57 2.83
C VAL A 194 -10.37 24.44 1.89
N VAL A 195 -11.27 23.52 1.60
CA VAL A 195 -11.00 22.33 0.77
C VAL A 195 -12.17 22.09 -0.17
N MET A 196 -11.85 21.89 -1.44
CA MET A 196 -12.79 21.48 -2.47
C MET A 196 -12.18 20.40 -3.34
N LYS A 197 -12.98 19.41 -3.74
CA LYS A 197 -12.58 18.39 -4.71
C LYS A 197 -13.79 17.94 -5.52
N TYR A 198 -13.58 17.71 -6.79
CA TYR A 198 -14.60 17.28 -7.73
C TYR A 198 -14.60 15.77 -7.91
N ASN A 199 -15.79 15.16 -7.85
CA ASN A 199 -16.02 13.75 -8.13
C ASN A 199 -16.52 13.61 -9.57
N GLU A 200 -15.65 13.17 -10.47
CA GLU A 200 -15.96 13.02 -11.90
C GLU A 200 -17.12 12.05 -12.18
N ARG A 201 -17.24 10.98 -11.36
CA ARG A 201 -18.25 9.94 -11.60
C ARG A 201 -19.68 10.40 -11.35
N TYR A 202 -19.85 11.24 -10.35
CA TYR A 202 -21.19 11.68 -9.91
C TYR A 202 -21.49 13.15 -10.22
N ASP A 203 -20.62 13.81 -10.99
CA ASP A 203 -20.72 15.24 -11.32
C ASP A 203 -21.01 16.12 -10.09
N CYS A 204 -20.20 15.96 -9.07
CA CYS A 204 -20.40 16.58 -7.77
C CYS A 204 -19.11 17.14 -7.21
N VAL A 205 -19.15 18.35 -6.72
CA VAL A 205 -18.08 18.93 -5.89
C VAL A 205 -18.43 18.72 -4.43
N VAL A 206 -17.46 18.25 -3.65
CA VAL A 206 -17.52 18.26 -2.19
C VAL A 206 -16.66 19.40 -1.69
N SER A 207 -17.25 20.29 -0.93
CA SER A 207 -16.59 21.47 -0.34
C SER A 207 -16.70 21.43 1.18
N ILE A 208 -15.66 21.92 1.86
CA ILE A 208 -15.58 21.95 3.32
C ILE A 208 -15.13 23.33 3.75
N ASP A 209 -15.90 23.96 4.65
CA ASP A 209 -15.57 25.27 5.20
C ASP A 209 -14.64 25.19 6.42
N ALA A 210 -14.13 26.34 6.84
CA ALA A 210 -13.23 26.48 7.99
C ALA A 210 -13.82 25.98 9.32
N THR A 211 -15.16 25.91 9.42
CA THR A 211 -15.87 25.42 10.60
C THR A 211 -16.18 23.93 10.54
N GLY A 212 -15.83 23.25 9.43
CA GLY A 212 -16.00 21.82 9.23
C GLY A 212 -17.37 21.42 8.68
N MET A 213 -18.09 22.33 8.02
CA MET A 213 -19.33 21.98 7.33
C MET A 213 -19.00 21.42 5.94
N ILE A 214 -19.52 20.23 5.65
CA ILE A 214 -19.35 19.55 4.37
C ILE A 214 -20.60 19.75 3.52
N GLU A 215 -20.45 20.27 2.30
CA GLU A 215 -21.52 20.48 1.34
C GLU A 215 -21.25 19.74 0.03
N TYR A 216 -22.33 19.24 -0.58
CA TYR A 216 -22.30 18.59 -1.90
C TYR A 216 -23.10 19.46 -2.86
N TRP A 217 -22.53 19.73 -4.03
CA TRP A 217 -23.18 20.51 -5.07
C TRP A 217 -22.72 20.10 -6.45
N SER A 218 -23.60 20.24 -7.45
CA SER A 218 -23.25 19.98 -8.86
C SER A 218 -22.70 21.26 -9.51
N PRO A 219 -21.61 21.17 -10.29
CA PRO A 219 -21.11 22.31 -11.06
C PRO A 219 -21.99 22.66 -12.27
N SER A 220 -22.95 21.80 -12.60
CA SER A 220 -23.93 22.00 -13.68
C SER A 220 -25.24 22.58 -13.16
N PRO A 221 -25.95 23.43 -13.91
CA PRO A 221 -27.26 23.95 -13.49
C PRO A 221 -28.23 22.81 -13.15
N PRO A 222 -28.98 22.91 -12.08
CA PRO A 222 -29.29 24.06 -11.21
C PRO A 222 -28.30 24.36 -10.07
N PHE A 223 -27.12 23.78 -10.04
CA PHE A 223 -26.07 23.93 -9.00
C PHE A 223 -26.49 23.41 -7.61
N ASP A 224 -27.46 22.54 -7.57
CA ASP A 224 -28.01 21.93 -6.37
C ASP A 224 -27.29 20.61 -6.04
N MET A 225 -27.75 19.97 -4.97
CA MET A 225 -27.28 18.64 -4.56
C MET A 225 -27.55 17.60 -5.66
N PRO A 226 -26.56 16.76 -6.04
CA PRO A 226 -26.74 15.78 -7.11
C PRO A 226 -27.79 14.72 -6.74
N SER A 227 -28.62 14.36 -7.71
CA SER A 227 -29.69 13.35 -7.55
C SER A 227 -29.19 11.93 -7.26
N SER A 228 -27.89 11.67 -7.48
CA SER A 228 -27.25 10.37 -7.22
C SER A 228 -27.09 10.05 -5.72
N VAL A 229 -27.22 11.05 -4.84
CA VAL A 229 -27.04 10.87 -3.40
C VAL A 229 -28.28 10.22 -2.79
N THR A 230 -28.09 9.27 -1.88
CA THR A 230 -29.20 8.47 -1.31
C THR A 230 -29.88 9.08 -0.08
N TRP A 231 -29.32 10.15 0.49
CA TRP A 231 -29.87 10.84 1.66
C TRP A 231 -30.60 12.13 1.27
N SER A 232 -31.74 12.38 1.91
CA SER A 232 -32.52 13.61 1.72
C SER A 232 -32.20 14.67 2.77
N PHE A 233 -31.88 14.22 3.99
CA PHE A 233 -31.55 15.12 5.09
C PHE A 233 -30.11 14.86 5.55
N LYS A 234 -29.35 15.92 5.72
CA LYS A 234 -27.97 15.85 6.22
C LYS A 234 -27.89 15.25 7.63
N SER A 235 -28.96 15.32 8.43
CA SER A 235 -29.08 14.66 9.74
C SER A 235 -28.93 13.14 9.68
N ASP A 236 -29.23 12.53 8.52
CA ASP A 236 -29.15 11.09 8.33
C ASP A 236 -27.72 10.64 7.99
N THR A 237 -26.81 11.59 7.85
CA THR A 237 -25.40 11.40 7.50
C THR A 237 -24.49 11.65 8.70
N ASP A 238 -23.22 11.34 8.54
CA ASP A 238 -22.18 11.67 9.52
C ASP A 238 -21.40 12.95 9.14
N LEU A 239 -21.84 13.70 8.11
CA LEU A 239 -21.15 14.88 7.55
C LEU A 239 -20.97 16.04 8.54
N TYR A 240 -21.65 16.01 9.67
CA TYR A 240 -21.48 16.98 10.77
C TYR A 240 -20.29 16.67 11.71
N GLU A 241 -19.55 15.60 11.48
CA GLU A 241 -18.46 15.17 12.37
C GLU A 241 -17.41 16.29 12.59
N TYR A 242 -16.93 16.92 11.51
CA TYR A 242 -15.99 18.04 11.59
C TYR A 242 -16.59 19.29 12.25
N ARG A 243 -17.88 19.56 12.01
CA ARG A 243 -18.58 20.69 12.62
C ARG A 243 -18.67 20.53 14.14
N LYS A 244 -18.87 19.30 14.64
CA LYS A 244 -18.85 19.00 16.08
C LYS A 244 -17.49 19.25 16.70
N LEU A 245 -16.42 18.96 15.96
CA LEU A 245 -15.03 19.17 16.39
C LEU A 245 -14.54 20.59 16.21
N LYS A 246 -15.26 21.44 15.48
CA LYS A 246 -14.85 22.79 15.08
C LYS A 246 -13.48 22.81 14.42
N ALA A 247 -13.17 21.82 13.61
CA ALA A 247 -11.93 21.65 12.90
C ALA A 247 -12.23 21.36 11.42
N ALA A 248 -11.39 21.87 10.51
CA ALA A 248 -11.48 21.56 9.10
C ALA A 248 -10.29 20.66 8.70
N PRO A 249 -10.48 19.71 7.78
CA PRO A 249 -9.38 18.93 7.22
C PRO A 249 -8.52 19.82 6.31
N SER A 250 -7.27 19.41 6.08
CA SER A 250 -6.36 20.08 5.12
C SER A 250 -6.47 19.48 3.71
N SER A 251 -7.03 18.30 3.58
CA SER A 251 -7.13 17.61 2.30
C SER A 251 -8.39 16.77 2.17
N LEU A 252 -8.81 16.60 0.92
CA LEU A 252 -9.86 15.69 0.50
C LEU A 252 -9.42 15.03 -0.81
N ASP A 253 -9.56 13.73 -0.89
CA ASP A 253 -9.30 12.97 -2.12
C ASP A 253 -10.36 11.88 -2.33
N PHE A 254 -10.65 11.58 -3.62
CA PHE A 254 -11.63 10.57 -3.99
C PHE A 254 -10.95 9.29 -4.42
N SER A 255 -11.60 8.15 -4.12
CA SER A 255 -11.28 6.90 -4.77
C SER A 255 -11.57 7.00 -6.27
N ARG A 256 -10.83 6.27 -7.09
CA ARG A 256 -10.98 6.31 -8.56
C ARG A 256 -12.39 5.97 -9.04
N ASP A 257 -13.10 5.14 -8.29
CA ASP A 257 -14.49 4.79 -8.55
C ASP A 257 -15.52 5.80 -8.02
N GLY A 258 -15.04 6.87 -7.32
CA GLY A 258 -15.87 7.91 -6.75
C GLY A 258 -16.76 7.49 -5.58
N GLN A 259 -16.70 6.21 -5.14
CA GLN A 259 -17.58 5.70 -4.09
C GLN A 259 -17.14 6.11 -2.68
N PHE A 260 -15.83 6.32 -2.49
CA PHE A 260 -15.25 6.74 -1.23
C PHE A 260 -14.51 8.06 -1.39
N PHE A 261 -14.44 8.80 -0.32
CA PHE A 261 -13.48 9.91 -0.20
C PHE A 261 -12.80 9.87 1.16
N VAL A 262 -11.57 10.33 1.18
CA VAL A 262 -10.74 10.43 2.38
C VAL A 262 -10.54 11.90 2.73
N THR A 263 -10.59 12.20 4.02
CA THR A 263 -10.26 13.51 4.56
C THR A 263 -9.19 13.36 5.64
N TYR A 264 -8.23 14.26 5.65
CA TYR A 264 -7.15 14.29 6.63
C TYR A 264 -6.80 15.72 7.00
N GLY A 265 -6.43 15.94 8.26
CA GLY A 265 -5.93 17.21 8.76
C GLY A 265 -5.06 17.02 9.98
N LEU A 266 -4.05 17.88 10.13
CA LEU A 266 -3.12 17.84 11.26
C LEU A 266 -3.70 18.46 12.54
N VAL A 267 -4.86 19.09 12.49
CA VAL A 267 -5.49 19.71 13.68
C VAL A 267 -5.99 18.63 14.62
N ASP A 268 -6.73 17.67 14.09
CA ASP A 268 -7.28 16.54 14.84
C ASP A 268 -6.53 15.24 14.63
N ARG A 269 -5.57 15.22 13.68
CA ARG A 269 -4.73 14.06 13.33
C ARG A 269 -5.50 12.79 13.05
N GLN A 270 -6.70 12.91 12.53
CA GLN A 270 -7.55 11.78 12.20
C GLN A 270 -7.76 11.67 10.70
N VAL A 271 -7.55 10.48 10.17
CA VAL A 271 -7.90 10.14 8.80
C VAL A 271 -9.29 9.54 8.79
N ARG A 272 -10.20 10.13 8.02
CA ARG A 272 -11.58 9.65 7.90
C ARG A 272 -11.86 9.25 6.47
N VAL A 273 -12.40 8.07 6.31
CA VAL A 273 -12.86 7.54 5.01
C VAL A 273 -14.38 7.51 5.03
N TRP A 274 -14.98 8.10 4.03
CA TRP A 274 -16.41 8.30 3.90
C TRP A 274 -16.97 7.54 2.71
N ARG A 275 -18.21 7.10 2.81
CA ARG A 275 -18.98 6.64 1.65
C ARG A 275 -19.68 7.84 1.02
N PHE A 276 -19.37 8.13 -0.25
CA PHE A 276 -19.91 9.30 -0.93
C PHE A 276 -21.44 9.29 -1.02
N LEU A 277 -22.05 8.21 -1.52
CA LEU A 277 -23.49 8.14 -1.75
C LEU A 277 -24.35 8.26 -0.48
N THR A 278 -23.86 7.75 0.63
CA THR A 278 -24.62 7.72 1.90
C THR A 278 -24.21 8.82 2.88
N GLY A 279 -23.10 9.52 2.63
CA GLY A 279 -22.53 10.50 3.56
C GLY A 279 -22.15 9.92 4.93
N LYS A 280 -21.97 8.58 5.01
CA LYS A 280 -21.64 7.89 6.26
C LYS A 280 -20.15 7.69 6.40
N LEU A 281 -19.66 7.81 7.63
CA LEU A 281 -18.29 7.49 7.99
C LEU A 281 -18.08 5.98 7.88
N PHE A 282 -17.13 5.57 7.03
CA PHE A 282 -16.79 4.14 6.82
C PHE A 282 -15.67 3.69 7.73
N ARG A 283 -14.58 4.48 7.83
CA ARG A 283 -13.42 4.20 8.67
C ARG A 283 -12.85 5.48 9.27
N LYS A 284 -12.23 5.33 10.44
CA LYS A 284 -11.55 6.41 11.15
C LYS A 284 -10.25 5.86 11.74
N TYR A 285 -9.15 6.53 11.44
CA TYR A 285 -7.82 6.17 11.94
C TYR A 285 -7.29 7.33 12.77
N ASP A 286 -6.91 7.02 14.00
CA ASP A 286 -6.39 8.00 14.97
C ASP A 286 -4.86 8.00 14.93
N GLU A 287 -4.29 9.13 14.53
CA GLU A 287 -2.85 9.40 14.50
C GLU A 287 -2.46 10.49 15.50
N SER A 288 -3.26 10.68 16.55
CA SER A 288 -2.96 11.64 17.61
C SER A 288 -1.65 11.29 18.31
N LEU A 289 -0.93 12.32 18.78
CA LEU A 289 0.35 12.12 19.45
C LEU A 289 0.21 11.32 20.74
N GLN A 290 -0.94 11.43 21.38
CA GLN A 290 -1.25 10.65 22.58
C GLN A 290 -1.36 9.17 22.24
N ALA A 291 -2.18 8.81 21.23
CA ALA A 291 -2.33 7.42 20.79
C ALA A 291 -1.00 6.80 20.33
N GLN A 292 -0.16 7.58 19.62
CA GLN A 292 1.16 7.12 19.19
C GLN A 292 2.11 6.91 20.39
N SER A 293 2.07 7.78 21.41
CA SER A 293 2.86 7.63 22.61
C SER A 293 2.44 6.40 23.42
N GLU A 294 1.12 6.17 23.56
CA GLU A 294 0.56 5.00 24.24
C GLU A 294 0.96 3.70 23.53
N MET A 295 0.88 3.66 22.19
CA MET A 295 1.32 2.50 21.41
C MET A 295 2.81 2.23 21.51
N GLN A 296 3.65 3.28 21.53
CA GLN A 296 5.10 3.16 21.71
C GLN A 296 5.42 2.58 23.10
N GLN A 297 4.79 3.09 24.15
CA GLN A 297 4.98 2.61 25.53
C GLN A 297 4.47 1.20 25.75
N ALA A 298 3.31 0.87 25.16
CA ALA A 298 2.72 -0.46 25.24
C ALA A 298 3.45 -1.49 24.37
N GLY A 299 4.38 -1.06 23.50
CA GLY A 299 5.09 -1.95 22.57
C GLY A 299 4.20 -2.50 21.43
N THR A 300 3.02 -1.92 21.20
CA THR A 300 2.05 -2.33 20.17
C THR A 300 2.20 -1.55 18.87
N ALA A 301 3.17 -0.62 18.81
CA ALA A 301 3.46 0.15 17.59
C ALA A 301 3.92 -0.78 16.45
N ILE A 302 3.49 -0.50 15.22
CA ILE A 302 3.86 -1.25 14.01
C ILE A 302 5.39 -1.33 13.85
N THR A 303 6.08 -0.24 14.17
CA THR A 303 7.54 -0.18 14.22
C THR A 303 7.92 0.50 15.52
N ARG A 304 8.65 -0.20 16.37
CA ARG A 304 9.19 0.37 17.60
C ARG A 304 10.41 1.20 17.26
N LEU A 305 10.33 2.48 17.55
CA LEU A 305 11.47 3.39 17.46
C LEU A 305 12.27 3.38 18.78
N ASP A 306 13.54 3.76 18.66
CA ASP A 306 14.34 4.11 19.83
C ASP A 306 13.73 5.34 20.54
N ASP A 307 13.72 5.37 21.86
CA ASP A 307 13.06 6.43 22.64
C ASP A 307 13.62 7.83 22.34
N MET A 308 14.92 7.93 22.04
CA MET A 308 15.54 9.19 21.61
C MET A 308 15.04 9.63 20.23
N GLU A 309 14.93 8.69 19.27
CA GLU A 309 14.43 9.00 17.95
C GLU A 309 12.92 9.34 17.98
N PHE A 310 12.15 8.61 18.78
CA PHE A 310 10.74 8.93 19.00
C PHE A 310 10.55 10.32 19.59
N GLY A 311 11.35 10.68 20.62
CA GLY A 311 11.34 12.02 21.21
C GLY A 311 11.70 13.13 20.22
N ARG A 312 12.67 12.88 19.32
CA ARG A 312 13.06 13.81 18.26
C ARG A 312 11.90 14.02 17.25
N ARG A 313 11.25 12.94 16.80
CA ARG A 313 10.11 13.03 15.89
C ARG A 313 8.92 13.72 16.55
N LEU A 314 8.69 13.47 17.82
CA LEU A 314 7.64 14.14 18.59
C LEU A 314 7.88 15.66 18.70
N ALA A 315 9.13 16.08 18.86
CA ALA A 315 9.49 17.50 18.86
C ALA A 315 9.22 18.18 17.52
N VAL A 316 9.50 17.49 16.39
CA VAL A 316 9.17 17.98 15.05
C VAL A 316 7.66 18.09 14.86
N GLU A 317 6.87 17.16 15.38
CA GLU A 317 5.41 17.21 15.32
C GLU A 317 4.84 18.40 16.09
N ARG A 318 5.39 18.73 17.27
CA ARG A 318 4.99 19.91 18.04
C ARG A 318 5.35 21.22 17.31
N ASP A 319 6.52 21.28 16.68
CA ASP A 319 6.92 22.41 15.84
C ASP A 319 5.99 22.57 14.62
N LEU A 320 5.58 21.45 14.01
CA LEU A 320 4.60 21.43 12.92
C LEU A 320 3.21 21.92 13.37
N GLU A 321 2.77 21.57 14.58
CA GLU A 321 1.51 22.07 15.16
C GLU A 321 1.52 23.59 15.35
N ALA A 322 2.65 24.16 15.69
CA ALA A 322 2.79 25.60 15.81
C ALA A 322 2.77 26.33 14.45
N ASN A 323 3.14 25.65 13.37
CA ASN A 323 3.22 26.23 12.02
C ASN A 323 1.91 26.06 11.24
N VAL A 324 1.04 27.08 11.26
CA VAL A 324 -0.28 27.07 10.59
C VAL A 324 -0.16 26.89 9.08
N HIS A 325 0.87 27.47 8.44
CA HIS A 325 1.07 27.36 6.99
C HIS A 325 1.42 25.92 6.58
N ALA A 326 2.36 25.29 7.29
CA ALA A 326 2.80 23.94 6.95
C ALA A 326 1.70 22.87 7.17
N ARG A 327 0.76 23.10 8.10
CA ARG A 327 -0.35 22.18 8.35
C ARG A 327 -1.28 21.99 7.14
N LYS A 328 -1.38 23.00 6.26
CA LYS A 328 -2.22 22.98 5.05
C LYS A 328 -1.74 21.97 4.01
N TYR A 329 -0.45 21.60 4.03
CA TYR A 329 0.14 20.74 3.01
C TYR A 329 -0.05 19.26 3.27
N ALA A 330 -0.45 18.87 4.50
CA ALA A 330 -0.69 17.46 4.81
C ALA A 330 -1.89 16.92 4.05
N ASN A 331 -1.70 15.79 3.37
CA ASN A 331 -2.76 15.13 2.61
C ASN A 331 -2.83 13.63 2.85
N ALA A 332 -3.96 13.06 2.48
CA ALA A 332 -4.18 11.63 2.32
C ALA A 332 -4.71 11.37 0.91
N ILE A 333 -4.19 10.34 0.26
CA ILE A 333 -4.52 10.00 -1.12
C ILE A 333 -4.96 8.54 -1.24
N PHE A 334 -5.83 8.27 -2.21
CA PHE A 334 -6.16 6.91 -2.62
C PHE A 334 -5.15 6.40 -3.66
N ASP A 335 -4.96 5.08 -3.67
CA ASP A 335 -4.32 4.39 -4.78
C ASP A 335 -5.29 4.22 -5.97
N ALA A 336 -4.78 3.79 -7.13
CA ALA A 336 -5.59 3.59 -8.32
C ALA A 336 -6.66 2.49 -8.17
N SER A 337 -6.50 1.55 -7.24
CA SER A 337 -7.50 0.50 -6.95
C SER A 337 -8.65 1.00 -6.07
N GLY A 338 -8.49 2.15 -5.39
CA GLY A 338 -9.45 2.67 -4.42
C GLY A 338 -9.52 1.86 -3.12
N THR A 339 -8.62 0.90 -2.92
CA THR A 339 -8.60 0.02 -1.75
C THR A 339 -7.63 0.50 -0.68
N PHE A 340 -6.52 1.12 -1.09
CA PHE A 340 -5.49 1.60 -0.18
C PHE A 340 -5.55 3.11 -0.03
N VAL A 341 -5.35 3.57 1.20
CA VAL A 341 -5.17 4.98 1.53
C VAL A 341 -3.75 5.19 2.02
N LEU A 342 -3.05 6.16 1.45
CA LEU A 342 -1.70 6.55 1.83
C LEU A 342 -1.75 7.92 2.53
N TYR A 343 -1.11 8.02 3.68
CA TYR A 343 -0.97 9.27 4.41
C TYR A 343 0.30 9.30 5.27
N ALA A 344 0.83 10.49 5.47
CA ALA A 344 2.07 10.67 6.21
C ALA A 344 1.82 10.81 7.71
N THR A 345 2.60 10.08 8.52
CA THR A 345 2.54 10.06 9.99
C THR A 345 3.91 10.34 10.60
N LEU A 346 3.97 10.39 11.92
CA LEU A 346 5.22 10.47 12.69
C LEU A 346 6.18 9.31 12.40
N LEU A 347 5.64 8.12 12.13
CA LEU A 347 6.44 6.91 11.87
C LEU A 347 6.93 6.80 10.42
N GLY A 348 6.35 7.58 9.51
CA GLY A 348 6.56 7.49 8.06
C GLY A 348 5.23 7.58 7.31
N ILE A 349 5.18 7.06 6.10
CA ILE A 349 4.00 7.03 5.25
C ILE A 349 3.29 5.69 5.41
N LYS A 350 2.10 5.69 5.99
CA LYS A 350 1.28 4.48 6.16
C LYS A 350 0.47 4.19 4.91
N VAL A 351 0.43 2.94 4.53
CA VAL A 351 -0.44 2.37 3.50
C VAL A 351 -1.46 1.48 4.19
N VAL A 352 -2.72 1.90 4.20
CA VAL A 352 -3.79 1.23 4.92
C VAL A 352 -4.80 0.64 3.96
N ASN A 353 -5.06 -0.66 4.07
CA ASN A 353 -6.18 -1.29 3.38
C ASN A 353 -7.48 -0.95 4.11
N VAL A 354 -8.33 -0.14 3.46
CA VAL A 354 -9.57 0.39 4.03
C VAL A 354 -10.61 -0.71 4.25
N HIS A 355 -10.68 -1.69 3.35
CA HIS A 355 -11.63 -2.80 3.44
C HIS A 355 -11.20 -3.82 4.51
N ALA A 356 -9.95 -4.26 4.47
CA ALA A 356 -9.39 -5.18 5.47
C ALA A 356 -9.14 -4.52 6.83
N ASN A 357 -9.17 -3.17 6.91
CA ASN A 357 -8.92 -2.37 8.11
C ASN A 357 -7.58 -2.71 8.79
N ARG A 358 -6.53 -2.77 8.01
CA ARG A 358 -5.16 -3.05 8.49
C ARG A 358 -4.14 -2.20 7.76
N VAL A 359 -3.04 -1.91 8.43
CA VAL A 359 -1.87 -1.32 7.79
C VAL A 359 -1.15 -2.40 7.00
N SER A 360 -0.99 -2.19 5.71
CA SER A 360 -0.35 -3.14 4.80
C SER A 360 1.14 -2.89 4.63
N LYS A 361 1.54 -1.61 4.56
CA LYS A 361 2.95 -1.19 4.43
C LYS A 361 3.20 0.08 5.24
N LEU A 362 4.47 0.27 5.63
CA LEU A 362 4.99 1.53 6.17
C LEU A 362 6.20 1.94 5.33
N ILE A 363 6.12 3.06 4.62
CA ILE A 363 7.13 3.56 3.69
C ILE A 363 7.92 4.67 4.39
N GLY A 364 9.25 4.69 4.22
CA GLY A 364 10.12 5.73 4.76
C GLY A 364 10.25 5.72 6.29
N ALA A 365 10.01 4.59 6.95
CA ALA A 365 10.14 4.47 8.41
C ALA A 365 11.58 4.68 8.90
N ALA A 366 12.57 4.29 8.08
CA ALA A 366 13.99 4.47 8.37
C ALA A 366 14.42 5.95 8.34
N GLU A 367 13.65 6.79 7.63
CA GLU A 367 13.97 8.19 7.46
C GLU A 367 13.51 9.03 8.66
N SER A 368 14.36 9.94 9.11
CA SER A 368 14.04 10.87 10.20
C SER A 368 13.19 12.07 9.75
N HIS A 369 12.71 12.06 8.50
CA HIS A 369 11.97 13.17 7.92
C HIS A 369 10.47 13.08 8.20
N ARG A 370 9.84 14.22 8.44
CA ARG A 370 8.38 14.31 8.51
C ARG A 370 7.82 14.64 7.13
N PHE A 371 7.26 13.64 6.47
CA PHE A 371 6.59 13.81 5.17
C PHE A 371 5.26 14.54 5.34
N LEU A 372 4.87 15.34 4.36
CA LEU A 372 3.65 16.14 4.40
C LEU A 372 2.75 15.86 3.19
N HIS A 373 3.11 16.35 2.02
CA HIS A 373 2.29 16.21 0.81
C HIS A 373 2.74 15.01 -0.01
N LEU A 374 1.80 14.19 -0.42
CA LEU A 374 2.02 12.95 -1.14
C LEU A 374 1.37 13.01 -2.51
N SER A 375 2.02 12.41 -3.51
CA SER A 375 1.47 12.18 -4.84
C SER A 375 1.95 10.84 -5.36
N LEU A 376 1.04 10.02 -5.87
CA LEU A 376 1.34 8.66 -6.30
C LEU A 376 1.21 8.53 -7.82
N TYR A 377 2.28 8.03 -8.46
CA TYR A 377 2.29 7.60 -9.85
C TYR A 377 2.22 6.08 -9.90
N GLN A 378 1.21 5.52 -10.55
CA GLN A 378 1.04 4.07 -10.74
C GLN A 378 1.01 3.67 -12.22
N GLY A 379 1.55 4.54 -13.08
CA GLY A 379 1.59 4.35 -14.53
C GLY A 379 0.37 4.92 -15.24
N ALA A 380 0.60 5.36 -16.47
CA ALA A 380 -0.47 5.70 -17.40
C ALA A 380 -1.01 4.39 -18.03
N PRO A 381 -2.31 4.30 -18.35
CA PRO A 381 -2.84 3.16 -19.09
C PRO A 381 -2.25 3.17 -20.50
N ARG A 382 -1.12 2.49 -20.68
CA ARG A 382 -0.55 2.27 -22.00
C ARG A 382 -1.54 1.41 -22.81
N LYS A 383 -1.86 1.82 -24.03
CA LYS A 383 -2.56 0.95 -24.98
C LYS A 383 -1.78 -0.35 -25.03
N LYS A 384 -2.42 -1.47 -24.67
CA LYS A 384 -1.79 -2.80 -24.74
C LYS A 384 -1.17 -2.95 -26.12
N LYS A 385 0.16 -2.87 -26.25
CA LYS A 385 0.84 -3.36 -27.43
C LYS A 385 0.46 -4.84 -27.51
N VAL A 386 -0.16 -5.27 -28.59
CA VAL A 386 -0.44 -6.68 -28.82
C VAL A 386 0.93 -7.35 -28.91
N VAL A 387 1.33 -7.98 -27.80
CA VAL A 387 2.56 -8.76 -27.77
C VAL A 387 2.26 -10.01 -28.60
N THR A 388 2.84 -10.08 -29.79
CA THR A 388 2.77 -11.30 -30.60
C THR A 388 3.58 -12.40 -29.92
N LEU A 389 3.17 -13.65 -30.11
CA LEU A 389 3.85 -14.84 -29.55
C LEU A 389 5.37 -14.81 -29.85
N ALA A 390 5.76 -14.29 -31.02
CA ALA A 390 7.15 -14.11 -31.43
C ALA A 390 7.91 -13.03 -30.61
N MET A 391 7.22 -12.01 -30.10
CA MET A 391 7.81 -11.02 -29.20
C MET A 391 7.92 -11.53 -27.76
N ALA A 392 7.00 -12.41 -27.34
CA ALA A 392 7.03 -13.04 -26.02
C ALA A 392 8.13 -14.11 -25.91
N SER A 393 8.54 -14.71 -27.04
CA SER A 393 9.61 -15.71 -27.11
C SER A 393 10.99 -15.13 -27.40
N SER A 394 11.13 -13.81 -27.58
CA SER A 394 12.44 -13.19 -27.80
C SER A 394 13.18 -13.02 -26.46
N GLU A 395 14.42 -13.49 -26.41
CA GLU A 395 15.34 -13.32 -25.27
C GLU A 395 15.87 -11.89 -25.10
N ASN A 396 15.30 -10.91 -25.80
CA ASN A 396 15.74 -9.52 -25.72
C ASN A 396 15.21 -8.86 -24.44
N PRO A 397 16.07 -8.52 -23.45
CA PRO A 397 15.64 -7.95 -22.17
C PRO A 397 14.87 -6.64 -22.34
N ASN A 398 15.17 -5.84 -23.36
CA ASN A 398 14.45 -4.59 -23.65
C ASN A 398 12.99 -4.79 -24.08
N LEU A 399 12.59 -6.00 -24.48
CA LEU A 399 11.21 -6.34 -24.82
C LEU A 399 10.44 -6.90 -23.62
N GLN A 400 11.12 -7.51 -22.66
CA GLN A 400 10.55 -8.00 -21.40
C GLN A 400 10.29 -6.85 -20.43
N ASP A 401 11.17 -5.85 -20.38
CA ASP A 401 11.03 -4.66 -19.51
C ASP A 401 10.03 -3.61 -20.03
N ALA A 402 9.64 -3.68 -21.31
CA ALA A 402 8.72 -2.71 -21.92
C ALA A 402 7.31 -2.66 -21.30
N GLY A 403 7.02 -3.49 -20.31
CA GLY A 403 5.75 -3.57 -19.57
C GLY A 403 5.83 -3.24 -18.09
N ALA A 404 7.00 -3.18 -17.51
CA ALA A 404 7.17 -2.94 -16.08
C ALA A 404 6.87 -1.48 -15.75
N ILE A 405 5.72 -1.24 -15.12
CA ILE A 405 5.38 0.07 -14.53
C ILE A 405 6.19 0.20 -13.25
N ASP A 406 6.97 1.27 -13.13
CA ASP A 406 7.63 1.64 -11.89
C ASP A 406 6.74 2.61 -11.07
N PRO A 407 5.93 2.10 -10.12
CA PRO A 407 5.11 2.94 -9.28
C PRO A 407 6.01 3.78 -8.38
N THR A 408 5.81 5.10 -8.43
CA THR A 408 6.63 6.04 -7.69
C THR A 408 5.76 6.91 -6.80
N LEU A 409 6.09 6.98 -5.52
CA LEU A 409 5.48 7.88 -4.56
C LEU A 409 6.38 9.09 -4.38
N PHE A 410 5.85 10.27 -4.65
CA PHE A 410 6.50 11.56 -4.44
C PHE A 410 6.03 12.12 -3.10
N ALA A 411 6.96 12.55 -2.27
CA ALA A 411 6.67 13.10 -0.95
C ALA A 411 7.45 14.40 -0.71
N THR A 412 6.78 15.43 -0.20
CA THR A 412 7.47 16.58 0.38
C THR A 412 7.74 16.33 1.85
N ALA A 413 8.74 16.99 2.41
CA ALA A 413 9.06 16.89 3.83
C ALA A 413 9.08 18.27 4.49
N TYR A 414 8.74 18.30 5.77
CA TYR A 414 8.67 19.52 6.57
C TYR A 414 10.01 20.24 6.61
N LYS A 415 10.00 21.55 6.31
CA LYS A 415 11.18 22.43 6.24
C LYS A 415 12.27 21.94 5.28
N LYS A 416 11.92 21.22 4.22
CA LYS A 416 12.87 20.75 3.21
C LYS A 416 12.57 21.35 1.85
N SER A 417 13.63 21.73 1.14
CA SER A 417 13.59 22.24 -0.25
C SER A 417 13.72 21.13 -1.29
N ARG A 418 13.70 19.89 -0.87
CA ARG A 418 13.77 18.68 -1.70
C ARG A 418 12.50 17.87 -1.58
N PHE A 419 12.16 17.13 -2.61
CA PHE A 419 11.14 16.09 -2.53
C PHE A 419 11.80 14.71 -2.62
N PHE A 420 11.10 13.71 -2.15
CA PHE A 420 11.57 12.34 -2.02
C PHE A 420 10.77 11.44 -2.94
N LEU A 421 11.46 10.50 -3.58
CA LEU A 421 10.88 9.50 -4.47
C LEU A 421 11.04 8.13 -3.83
N PHE A 422 9.95 7.42 -3.64
CA PHE A 422 9.96 6.01 -3.27
C PHE A 422 9.61 5.20 -4.50
N THR A 423 10.53 4.37 -4.96
CA THR A 423 10.42 3.57 -6.17
C THR A 423 10.50 2.08 -5.85
N ARG A 424 10.31 1.22 -6.84
CA ARG A 424 10.55 -0.23 -6.73
C ARG A 424 11.95 -0.63 -7.21
N ARG A 425 12.61 0.23 -7.98
CA ARG A 425 13.90 -0.08 -8.56
C ARG A 425 15.01 0.01 -7.53
N ASP A 426 15.91 -0.94 -7.58
CA ASP A 426 17.19 -0.81 -6.91
C ASP A 426 18.07 0.18 -7.70
N PRO A 427 18.46 1.31 -7.11
CA PRO A 427 19.34 2.27 -7.78
C PRO A 427 20.66 1.65 -8.26
N ALA A 428 21.14 0.60 -7.58
CA ALA A 428 22.36 -0.12 -7.95
C ALA A 428 22.17 -1.01 -9.19
N GLU A 429 20.98 -1.61 -9.37
CA GLU A 429 20.67 -2.40 -10.57
C GLU A 429 20.39 -1.51 -11.78
N ALA A 430 19.74 -0.36 -11.59
CA ALA A 430 19.51 0.61 -12.66
C ALA A 430 20.83 1.15 -13.24
N ALA A 431 21.83 1.38 -12.39
CA ALA A 431 23.15 1.84 -12.81
C ALA A 431 23.99 0.74 -13.52
N ALA A 432 23.70 -0.54 -13.29
CA ALA A 432 24.42 -1.65 -13.92
C ALA A 432 23.92 -1.96 -15.34
N ASN A 433 22.66 -1.61 -15.67
CA ASN A 433 22.05 -1.90 -16.96
C ASN A 433 22.25 -0.79 -18.02
N ASP A 434 22.64 0.42 -17.62
CA ASP A 434 23.01 1.51 -18.52
C ASP A 434 24.52 1.45 -18.84
N GLY A 435 24.88 0.60 -19.79
CA GLY A 435 26.27 0.29 -20.15
C GLY A 435 27.10 1.43 -20.73
N ASP A 436 26.60 2.66 -20.89
CA ASP A 436 27.33 3.81 -21.46
C ASP A 436 27.04 5.17 -20.76
N ALA A 437 26.15 5.24 -19.81
CA ALA A 437 26.02 6.43 -18.96
C ALA A 437 26.85 6.21 -17.70
N ALA A 438 27.81 7.10 -17.44
CA ALA A 438 28.47 7.17 -16.15
C ALA A 438 27.40 7.07 -15.06
N PRO A 439 27.55 6.22 -14.04
CA PRO A 439 26.56 6.07 -13.01
C PRO A 439 26.27 7.47 -12.48
N LEU A 440 25.07 7.98 -12.77
CA LEU A 440 24.51 9.05 -11.97
C LEU A 440 24.49 8.41 -10.58
N ALA A 441 25.61 8.60 -9.87
CA ALA A 441 25.72 8.20 -8.49
C ALA A 441 24.40 8.67 -7.88
N VAL A 442 23.60 7.72 -7.44
CA VAL A 442 22.43 8.02 -6.62
C VAL A 442 23.00 8.92 -5.55
N SER A 443 22.85 10.20 -5.79
CA SER A 443 23.46 11.22 -4.97
C SER A 443 22.62 11.29 -3.70
N ARG A 444 22.77 10.23 -2.90
CA ARG A 444 22.50 10.36 -1.50
C ARG A 444 23.40 11.49 -1.03
N ASP A 445 22.82 12.51 -0.49
CA ASP A 445 23.57 13.66 -0.01
C ASP A 445 24.34 13.24 1.25
N VAL A 446 25.43 12.53 1.01
CA VAL A 446 26.35 12.01 2.05
C VAL A 446 26.81 13.15 2.99
N PHE A 447 26.72 14.42 2.55
CA PHE A 447 27.14 15.58 3.33
C PHE A 447 26.04 16.15 4.25
N ASN A 448 24.76 15.92 3.92
CA ASN A 448 23.63 16.49 4.67
C ASN A 448 22.73 15.42 5.34
N GLU A 449 22.88 14.16 5.01
CA GLU A 449 22.13 13.04 5.61
C GLU A 449 23.08 12.20 6.47
N LYS A 450 22.71 11.98 7.73
CA LYS A 450 23.44 11.03 8.58
C LYS A 450 23.22 9.62 8.05
N PRO A 451 24.28 8.78 7.98
CA PRO A 451 24.17 7.39 7.59
C PRO A 451 23.09 6.67 8.43
N SER A 452 22.31 5.79 7.80
CA SER A 452 21.33 4.97 8.53
C SER A 452 22.03 4.07 9.56
N LYS A 453 21.32 3.63 10.59
CA LYS A 453 21.91 2.72 11.60
C LYS A 453 22.46 1.44 10.97
N GLU A 454 21.86 0.97 9.88
CA GLU A 454 22.31 -0.20 9.14
C GLU A 454 23.61 0.06 8.40
N GLU A 455 23.77 1.23 7.80
CA GLU A 455 25.04 1.62 7.15
C GLU A 455 26.13 1.90 8.16
N GLN A 456 25.82 2.47 9.33
CA GLN A 456 26.76 2.62 10.43
C GLN A 456 27.24 1.25 10.92
N THR A 457 26.32 0.29 11.02
CA THR A 457 26.64 -1.10 11.40
C THR A 457 27.44 -1.80 10.32
N MET A 458 27.09 -1.61 9.03
CA MET A 458 27.86 -2.14 7.88
C MET A 458 29.23 -1.47 7.75
N ALA A 459 29.35 -0.18 7.99
CA ALA A 459 30.63 0.52 8.01
C ALA A 459 31.52 0.04 9.16
N LEU A 460 30.96 -0.19 10.34
CA LEU A 460 31.67 -0.79 11.47
C LEU A 460 32.14 -2.23 11.18
N LEU A 461 31.31 -3.04 10.53
CA LEU A 461 31.65 -4.41 10.09
C LEU A 461 32.73 -4.41 8.99
N LYS A 462 32.69 -3.47 8.05
CA LYS A 462 33.73 -3.30 7.03
C LYS A 462 35.04 -2.81 7.61
N SER A 463 35.01 -1.91 8.62
CA SER A 463 36.22 -1.41 9.30
C SER A 463 36.87 -2.48 10.21
N ALA A 464 36.12 -3.50 10.63
CA ALA A 464 36.64 -4.63 11.41
C ALA A 464 37.28 -5.75 10.57
N GLY A 465 37.46 -5.56 9.25
CA GLY A 465 38.27 -6.45 8.41
C GLY A 465 37.66 -7.84 8.16
N ALA A 466 36.37 -8.04 8.39
CA ALA A 466 35.68 -9.29 8.11
C ALA A 466 35.19 -9.31 6.66
N GLY A 467 35.92 -9.99 5.83
CA GLY A 467 35.46 -10.35 4.48
C GLY A 467 34.14 -11.10 4.51
N GLY A 468 33.32 -10.80 3.53
CA GLY A 468 31.94 -11.19 3.34
C GLY A 468 31.51 -12.54 3.91
N ALA A 469 30.71 -12.49 4.93
CA ALA A 469 29.73 -13.50 5.22
C ALA A 469 28.43 -12.75 5.61
N ARG A 470 27.42 -12.89 4.76
CA ARG A 470 26.03 -12.62 5.09
C ARG A 470 25.79 -13.22 6.47
N ALA A 471 25.47 -12.39 7.48
CA ALA A 471 25.19 -12.89 8.82
C ALA A 471 24.10 -13.96 8.69
N ALA A 472 24.50 -15.21 8.85
CA ALA A 472 23.60 -16.35 8.79
C ALA A 472 22.58 -16.17 9.92
N ARG A 473 21.33 -15.95 9.55
CA ARG A 473 20.23 -16.26 10.47
C ARG A 473 20.44 -17.72 10.90
N PRO A 474 20.29 -18.08 12.19
CA PRO A 474 20.45 -19.47 12.59
C PRO A 474 19.52 -20.30 11.71
N GLN A 475 20.13 -21.06 10.80
CA GLN A 475 19.39 -21.90 9.86
C GLN A 475 18.83 -23.06 10.66
N ALA A 476 17.52 -23.30 10.52
CA ALA A 476 16.88 -24.44 11.12
C ALA A 476 17.52 -25.73 10.57
N THR A 477 17.91 -26.62 11.47
CA THR A 477 18.56 -27.89 11.13
C THR A 477 17.62 -29.07 11.31
N GLN A 478 16.49 -28.88 11.99
CA GLN A 478 15.55 -29.97 12.25
C GLN A 478 14.10 -29.46 12.15
N ALA A 479 13.21 -30.34 11.64
CA ALA A 479 11.77 -30.11 11.57
C ALA A 479 11.02 -31.34 12.06
N THR A 480 9.89 -31.17 12.75
CA THR A 480 8.98 -32.26 13.12
C THR A 480 7.63 -32.02 12.43
N LEU A 481 7.25 -32.93 11.53
CA LEU A 481 5.93 -32.98 10.93
C LEU A 481 4.97 -33.74 11.85
N HIS A 482 4.00 -33.04 12.40
CA HIS A 482 2.92 -33.64 13.17
C HIS A 482 1.82 -34.05 12.18
N THR A 483 1.66 -35.35 11.96
CA THR A 483 0.63 -35.89 11.06
C THR A 483 -0.51 -36.52 11.84
N THR A 484 -1.64 -36.77 11.19
CA THR A 484 -2.76 -37.54 11.79
C THR A 484 -2.41 -39.00 12.13
N MET A 485 -1.29 -39.51 11.59
CA MET A 485 -0.78 -40.86 11.84
C MET A 485 0.36 -40.89 12.85
N GLY A 486 0.88 -39.72 13.29
CA GLY A 486 2.01 -39.59 14.21
C GLY A 486 3.07 -38.62 13.71
N ASP A 487 4.17 -38.51 14.43
CA ASP A 487 5.23 -37.54 14.18
C ASP A 487 6.35 -38.10 13.27
N LEU A 488 6.80 -37.28 12.32
CA LEU A 488 7.95 -37.52 11.46
C LEU A 488 9.02 -36.49 11.77
N VAL A 489 10.19 -36.91 12.26
CA VAL A 489 11.31 -36.01 12.59
C VAL A 489 12.29 -35.99 11.41
N LEU A 490 12.56 -34.80 10.90
CA LEU A 490 13.39 -34.57 9.73
C LEU A 490 14.63 -33.74 10.10
N ASP A 491 15.80 -34.18 9.69
CA ASP A 491 16.99 -33.33 9.64
C ASP A 491 17.03 -32.60 8.31
N LEU A 492 17.29 -31.29 8.34
CA LEU A 492 17.37 -30.41 7.17
C LEU A 492 18.84 -30.16 6.79
N PHE A 493 19.10 -29.93 5.50
CA PHE A 493 20.44 -29.73 4.95
C PHE A 493 20.64 -28.30 4.41
N PRO A 494 20.68 -27.27 5.28
CA PRO A 494 20.80 -25.88 4.84
C PRO A 494 22.09 -25.57 4.11
N ASP A 495 23.17 -26.31 4.36
CA ASP A 495 24.46 -26.11 3.68
C ASP A 495 24.45 -26.62 2.22
N HIS A 496 23.55 -27.56 1.88
CA HIS A 496 23.47 -28.19 0.57
C HIS A 496 22.32 -27.62 -0.29
N ALA A 497 21.23 -27.21 0.33
CA ALA A 497 20.05 -26.67 -0.33
C ALA A 497 19.48 -25.47 0.45
N PRO A 498 20.21 -24.35 0.53
CA PRO A 498 19.86 -23.22 1.38
C PRO A 498 18.53 -22.57 1.02
N LYS A 499 18.21 -22.38 -0.26
CA LYS A 499 16.95 -21.79 -0.72
C LYS A 499 15.77 -22.71 -0.46
N THR A 500 15.95 -24.00 -0.73
CA THR A 500 14.92 -25.01 -0.49
C THR A 500 14.56 -25.12 0.98
N VAL A 501 15.57 -25.15 1.86
CA VAL A 501 15.36 -25.15 3.31
C VAL A 501 14.70 -23.85 3.77
N GLU A 502 15.12 -22.68 3.25
CA GLU A 502 14.47 -21.39 3.56
C GLU A 502 13.00 -21.39 3.15
N ASN A 503 12.68 -21.88 1.95
CA ASN A 503 11.32 -22.05 1.46
C ASN A 503 10.46 -22.92 2.40
N PHE A 504 10.95 -24.13 2.70
CA PHE A 504 10.25 -25.07 3.57
C PHE A 504 10.03 -24.53 4.99
N VAL A 505 11.08 -23.97 5.62
CA VAL A 505 11.04 -23.42 6.98
C VAL A 505 10.12 -22.22 7.08
N THR A 506 10.15 -21.35 6.08
CA THR A 506 9.29 -20.16 6.06
C THR A 506 7.83 -20.53 5.85
N HIS A 507 7.51 -21.48 4.97
CA HIS A 507 6.17 -22.03 4.83
C HIS A 507 5.67 -22.70 6.11
N ALA A 508 6.52 -23.48 6.78
CA ALA A 508 6.18 -24.11 8.05
C ALA A 508 5.86 -23.07 9.15
N ARG A 509 6.69 -22.03 9.28
CA ARG A 509 6.48 -20.92 10.23
C ARG A 509 5.22 -20.11 9.94
N ASN A 510 4.88 -19.94 8.66
CA ASN A 510 3.67 -19.27 8.20
C ASN A 510 2.41 -20.15 8.28
N GLN A 511 2.54 -21.37 8.84
CA GLN A 511 1.44 -22.33 8.95
C GLN A 511 0.84 -22.74 7.60
N TYR A 512 1.61 -22.59 6.53
CA TYR A 512 1.17 -22.89 5.17
C TYR A 512 0.84 -24.37 4.98
N TYR A 513 1.58 -25.25 5.65
CA TYR A 513 1.40 -26.70 5.61
C TYR A 513 0.35 -27.24 6.60
N ASN A 514 -0.30 -26.39 7.40
CA ASN A 514 -1.30 -26.85 8.35
C ASN A 514 -2.55 -27.38 7.64
N ASN A 515 -2.97 -28.58 8.00
CA ASN A 515 -4.09 -29.31 7.40
C ASN A 515 -3.90 -29.66 5.92
N VAL A 516 -2.66 -29.69 5.43
CA VAL A 516 -2.34 -30.10 4.06
C VAL A 516 -2.37 -31.63 3.95
N LEU A 517 -2.98 -32.13 2.88
CA LEU A 517 -3.15 -33.55 2.59
C LEU A 517 -1.84 -34.20 2.11
N VAL A 518 -1.62 -35.43 2.52
CA VAL A 518 -0.75 -36.36 1.80
C VAL A 518 -1.58 -36.87 0.61
N HIS A 519 -1.45 -36.21 -0.52
CA HIS A 519 -2.32 -36.42 -1.68
C HIS A 519 -1.89 -37.57 -2.57
N ARG A 520 -0.66 -38.09 -2.40
CA ARG A 520 -0.16 -39.22 -3.20
C ARG A 520 0.75 -40.12 -2.35
N VAL A 521 0.45 -41.40 -2.36
CA VAL A 521 1.20 -42.44 -1.66
C VAL A 521 1.40 -43.64 -2.59
N ILE A 522 2.65 -43.99 -2.84
CA ILE A 522 2.99 -45.14 -3.67
C ILE A 522 3.87 -46.07 -2.83
N GLU A 523 3.39 -47.29 -2.63
CA GLU A 523 4.12 -48.32 -1.89
C GLU A 523 5.46 -48.64 -2.53
N SER A 524 6.51 -48.77 -1.70
CA SER A 524 7.89 -48.99 -2.15
C SER A 524 8.46 -47.90 -3.06
N PHE A 525 7.93 -46.65 -2.96
CA PHE A 525 8.42 -45.51 -3.71
C PHE A 525 8.50 -44.25 -2.84
N MET A 526 7.39 -43.58 -2.57
CA MET A 526 7.37 -42.30 -1.82
C MET A 526 5.97 -41.92 -1.29
N ILE A 527 5.95 -41.01 -0.35
CA ILE A 527 4.78 -40.24 0.06
C ILE A 527 4.94 -38.78 -0.35
N GLN A 528 3.95 -38.15 -0.97
CA GLN A 528 3.99 -36.77 -1.49
C GLN A 528 2.92 -35.91 -0.85
N THR A 529 3.31 -34.68 -0.50
CA THR A 529 2.49 -33.70 0.21
C THR A 529 2.96 -32.27 -0.10
N GLY A 530 2.43 -31.28 0.59
CA GLY A 530 2.85 -29.87 0.47
C GLY A 530 2.01 -29.06 -0.50
N ASP A 531 0.93 -29.62 -1.03
CA ASP A 531 -0.04 -28.92 -1.86
C ASP A 531 -1.27 -28.49 -1.03
N PRO A 532 -1.51 -27.18 -0.83
CA PRO A 532 -2.69 -26.70 -0.11
C PRO A 532 -4.03 -27.03 -0.76
N LYS A 533 -4.05 -27.27 -2.10
CA LYS A 533 -5.25 -27.70 -2.81
C LYS A 533 -5.54 -29.19 -2.59
N GLY A 534 -4.50 -29.98 -2.34
CA GLY A 534 -4.60 -31.41 -2.12
C GLY A 534 -4.94 -32.24 -3.35
N ASP A 535 -4.76 -31.71 -4.56
CA ASP A 535 -5.00 -32.37 -5.84
C ASP A 535 -3.69 -32.62 -6.63
N GLY A 536 -2.55 -32.16 -6.10
CA GLY A 536 -1.23 -32.28 -6.71
C GLY A 536 -0.91 -31.19 -7.75
N THR A 537 -1.82 -30.27 -8.04
CA THR A 537 -1.64 -29.21 -9.05
C THR A 537 -1.23 -27.87 -8.46
N GLY A 538 -1.26 -27.71 -7.14
CA GLY A 538 -1.01 -26.47 -6.43
C GLY A 538 0.34 -26.40 -5.75
N GLY A 539 0.58 -25.30 -5.07
CA GLY A 539 1.76 -25.09 -4.23
C GLY A 539 2.76 -24.11 -4.85
N GLU A 540 2.90 -22.95 -4.24
CA GLU A 540 3.83 -21.90 -4.66
C GLU A 540 5.00 -21.79 -3.68
N SER A 541 6.16 -21.29 -4.16
CA SER A 541 7.28 -20.96 -3.29
C SER A 541 7.00 -19.71 -2.46
N ILE A 542 7.82 -19.46 -1.44
CA ILE A 542 7.73 -18.22 -0.63
C ILE A 542 7.99 -16.95 -1.45
N TRP A 543 8.62 -17.09 -2.62
CA TRP A 543 8.90 -15.98 -3.53
C TRP A 543 7.77 -15.72 -4.54
N GLY A 544 6.73 -16.57 -4.57
CA GLY A 544 5.58 -16.44 -5.46
C GLY A 544 5.88 -16.95 -6.87
N GLY A 545 5.88 -18.26 -7.05
CA GLY A 545 6.19 -18.94 -8.30
C GLY A 545 7.11 -20.13 -8.06
N GLU A 546 7.77 -20.59 -9.11
CA GLU A 546 8.72 -21.69 -9.09
C GLU A 546 10.16 -21.18 -8.83
N PHE A 547 11.04 -22.05 -8.32
CA PHE A 547 12.46 -21.72 -8.10
C PHE A 547 13.38 -22.86 -8.56
N GLU A 548 14.63 -22.52 -8.76
CA GLU A 548 15.64 -23.40 -9.33
C GLU A 548 16.00 -24.61 -8.45
N ASP A 549 16.50 -25.67 -9.08
CA ASP A 549 16.98 -26.88 -8.42
C ASP A 549 18.34 -26.63 -7.72
N GLU A 550 18.49 -27.15 -6.50
CA GLU A 550 19.73 -27.15 -5.72
C GLU A 550 20.30 -28.57 -5.64
N ILE A 551 20.92 -29.03 -6.71
CA ILE A 551 21.46 -30.40 -6.79
C ILE A 551 22.86 -30.45 -6.19
N ALA A 552 23.01 -31.10 -5.02
CA ALA A 552 24.30 -31.31 -4.36
C ALA A 552 24.96 -32.62 -4.80
N PRO A 553 26.21 -32.63 -5.29
CA PRO A 553 26.83 -33.84 -5.84
C PRO A 553 27.01 -35.02 -4.87
N GLY A 554 26.92 -34.76 -3.56
CA GLY A 554 27.08 -35.80 -2.51
C GLY A 554 25.77 -36.41 -2.00
N LEU A 555 24.61 -35.83 -2.37
CA LEU A 555 23.31 -36.30 -1.90
C LEU A 555 22.66 -37.19 -2.97
N LYS A 556 22.16 -38.35 -2.53
CA LYS A 556 21.51 -39.34 -3.40
C LYS A 556 20.27 -39.91 -2.74
N HIS A 557 19.32 -40.37 -3.56
CA HIS A 557 18.12 -41.10 -3.12
C HIS A 557 18.46 -42.61 -2.93
N ASP A 558 19.53 -42.91 -2.18
CA ASP A 558 20.09 -44.24 -2.02
C ASP A 558 19.41 -45.06 -0.94
N ARG A 559 18.49 -44.47 -0.22
CA ARG A 559 17.79 -45.08 0.95
C ARG A 559 16.38 -44.53 1.11
N LEU A 560 15.65 -45.18 2.01
CA LEU A 560 14.34 -44.68 2.46
C LEU A 560 14.52 -43.46 3.40
N GLY A 561 13.49 -42.61 3.46
CA GLY A 561 13.46 -41.44 4.34
C GLY A 561 14.21 -40.22 3.78
N VAL A 562 14.56 -40.19 2.51
CA VAL A 562 15.12 -39.01 1.87
C VAL A 562 13.99 -37.99 1.63
N LEU A 563 14.18 -36.75 2.10
CA LEU A 563 13.28 -35.63 1.91
C LEU A 563 13.73 -34.82 0.68
N SER A 564 12.85 -34.71 -0.31
CA SER A 564 13.16 -34.08 -1.58
C SER A 564 12.00 -33.26 -2.12
N MET A 565 12.31 -32.25 -2.97
CA MET A 565 11.27 -31.43 -3.61
C MET A 565 10.60 -32.16 -4.76
N ALA A 566 9.28 -32.06 -4.83
CA ALA A 566 8.52 -32.42 -6.02
C ALA A 566 8.60 -31.25 -7.02
N ASN A 567 8.83 -31.56 -8.29
CA ASN A 567 8.86 -30.60 -9.39
C ASN A 567 8.17 -31.19 -10.64
N ALA A 568 7.79 -30.33 -11.57
CA ALA A 568 7.20 -30.71 -12.88
C ALA A 568 8.22 -30.67 -14.02
N GLY A 569 9.53 -30.62 -13.71
CA GLY A 569 10.65 -30.52 -14.61
C GLY A 569 11.79 -29.76 -13.96
N LYS A 570 12.82 -29.46 -14.74
CA LYS A 570 13.98 -28.70 -14.26
C LYS A 570 13.58 -27.31 -13.79
N ASP A 571 14.06 -26.89 -12.61
CA ASP A 571 13.88 -25.55 -12.06
C ASP A 571 12.41 -25.14 -11.80
N THR A 572 11.51 -26.13 -11.49
CA THR A 572 10.09 -25.89 -11.23
C THR A 572 9.68 -26.27 -9.79
N ASN A 573 10.52 -25.96 -8.80
CA ASN A 573 10.22 -26.25 -7.40
C ASN A 573 9.20 -25.26 -6.85
N GLY A 574 8.18 -25.74 -6.13
CA GLY A 574 7.17 -24.95 -5.46
C GLY A 574 7.17 -25.15 -3.93
N SER A 575 6.04 -25.61 -3.37
CA SER A 575 5.92 -26.00 -1.96
C SER A 575 5.79 -27.50 -1.77
N GLN A 576 5.56 -28.28 -2.83
CA GLN A 576 5.36 -29.72 -2.73
C GLN A 576 6.69 -30.44 -2.46
N PHE A 577 6.66 -31.44 -1.60
CA PHE A 577 7.79 -32.28 -1.27
C PHE A 577 7.35 -33.73 -1.07
N PHE A 578 8.32 -34.64 -1.16
CA PHE A 578 8.09 -36.06 -0.91
C PHE A 578 9.15 -36.67 0.01
N ILE A 579 8.79 -37.76 0.64
CA ILE A 579 9.68 -38.58 1.46
C ILE A 579 9.73 -39.97 0.86
N THR A 580 10.94 -40.46 0.53
CA THR A 580 11.12 -41.77 -0.08
C THR A 580 10.85 -42.90 0.92
N THR A 581 10.20 -43.97 0.46
CA THR A 581 9.96 -45.18 1.26
C THR A 581 10.83 -46.39 0.80
N ALA A 582 11.58 -46.19 -0.31
CA ALA A 582 12.57 -47.13 -0.83
C ALA A 582 13.72 -46.34 -1.49
N PRO A 583 14.86 -46.98 -1.82
CA PRO A 583 15.88 -46.35 -2.67
C PRO A 583 15.36 -46.02 -4.07
N THR A 584 15.55 -44.78 -4.55
CA THR A 584 15.02 -44.28 -5.82
C THR A 584 16.09 -43.57 -6.66
N PRO A 585 17.17 -44.29 -7.08
CA PRO A 585 18.33 -43.63 -7.71
C PRO A 585 18.04 -42.94 -9.04
N TRP A 586 16.90 -43.23 -9.70
CA TRP A 586 16.47 -42.57 -10.94
C TRP A 586 16.00 -41.12 -10.75
N LEU A 587 15.83 -40.68 -9.50
CA LEU A 587 15.51 -39.30 -9.11
C LEU A 587 16.78 -38.45 -8.87
N ASP A 588 17.95 -39.07 -8.82
CA ASP A 588 19.21 -38.37 -8.61
C ASP A 588 19.49 -37.36 -9.73
N GLY A 589 19.91 -36.15 -9.35
CA GLY A 589 20.17 -35.07 -10.29
C GLY A 589 18.94 -34.40 -10.92
N LYS A 590 17.72 -34.80 -10.50
CA LYS A 590 16.45 -34.25 -11.01
C LYS A 590 15.62 -33.56 -9.93
N HIS A 591 15.73 -34.01 -8.69
CA HIS A 591 14.98 -33.46 -7.55
C HIS A 591 15.94 -33.01 -6.45
N THR A 592 15.69 -31.85 -5.90
CA THR A 592 16.50 -31.26 -4.83
C THR A 592 16.30 -31.99 -3.53
N ILE A 593 17.36 -32.63 -3.03
CA ILE A 593 17.38 -33.24 -1.69
C ILE A 593 17.73 -32.17 -0.68
N PHE A 594 16.84 -31.94 0.29
CA PHE A 594 17.05 -30.90 1.31
C PHE A 594 16.95 -31.40 2.76
N GLY A 595 16.77 -32.72 2.95
CA GLY A 595 16.74 -33.30 4.29
C GLY A 595 16.60 -34.82 4.27
N ARG A 596 16.43 -35.39 5.48
CA ARG A 596 16.13 -36.81 5.65
C ARG A 596 15.36 -37.04 6.93
N LEU A 597 14.63 -38.17 6.97
CA LEU A 597 13.92 -38.66 8.14
C LEU A 597 14.91 -39.26 9.15
N THR A 598 14.83 -38.84 10.40
CA THR A 598 15.65 -39.34 11.52
C THR A 598 14.82 -40.00 12.64
N GLY A 599 13.52 -39.70 12.69
CA GLY A 599 12.58 -40.29 13.64
C GLY A 599 11.20 -40.48 13.03
N GLY A 600 10.41 -41.46 13.57
CA GLY A 600 9.06 -41.74 13.07
C GLY A 600 9.04 -42.69 11.86
N MET A 601 10.00 -43.61 11.76
CA MET A 601 10.08 -44.58 10.65
C MET A 601 8.87 -45.50 10.60
N ASP A 602 8.33 -45.85 11.74
CA ASP A 602 7.10 -46.64 11.91
C ASP A 602 5.87 -45.87 11.38
N VAL A 603 5.82 -44.57 11.63
CA VAL A 603 4.78 -43.68 11.09
C VAL A 603 4.88 -43.59 9.56
N LEU A 604 6.11 -43.39 9.01
CA LEU A 604 6.32 -43.39 7.55
C LEU A 604 5.82 -44.68 6.91
N ARG A 605 6.14 -45.84 7.53
CA ARG A 605 5.69 -47.16 7.08
C ARG A 605 4.18 -47.35 7.21
N ALA A 606 3.57 -46.78 8.24
CA ALA A 606 2.11 -46.81 8.42
C ALA A 606 1.40 -45.98 7.33
N ILE A 607 1.94 -44.81 6.98
CA ILE A 607 1.42 -43.97 5.89
C ILE A 607 1.59 -44.69 4.54
N GLU A 608 2.76 -45.26 4.27
CA GLU A 608 3.05 -46.00 3.03
C GLU A 608 2.05 -47.16 2.77
N ARG A 609 1.65 -47.86 3.83
CA ARG A 609 0.71 -49.00 3.76
C ARG A 609 -0.76 -48.59 3.78
N ALA A 610 -1.05 -47.32 3.83
CA ALA A 610 -2.42 -46.83 3.79
C ALA A 610 -3.08 -47.26 2.45
N PRO A 611 -4.30 -47.82 2.48
CA PRO A 611 -5.00 -48.17 1.25
C PRO A 611 -5.27 -46.92 0.39
N THR A 612 -4.92 -47.01 -0.89
CA THR A 612 -5.06 -45.91 -1.88
C THR A 612 -6.12 -46.24 -2.91
N ASP A 613 -6.58 -45.20 -3.62
CA ASP A 613 -7.44 -45.29 -4.79
C ASP A 613 -6.61 -45.51 -6.08
N LYS A 614 -7.27 -45.40 -7.23
CA LYS A 614 -6.64 -45.59 -8.56
C LYS A 614 -5.64 -44.47 -8.92
N ASP A 615 -5.71 -43.33 -8.24
CA ASP A 615 -4.88 -42.16 -8.45
C ASP A 615 -3.80 -42.02 -7.36
N ASP A 616 -3.47 -43.12 -6.67
CA ASP A 616 -2.50 -43.21 -5.57
C ASP A 616 -2.85 -42.35 -4.33
N ARG A 617 -4.10 -41.90 -4.20
CA ARG A 617 -4.55 -41.09 -3.08
C ARG A 617 -5.04 -42.00 -1.93
N PRO A 618 -4.64 -41.73 -0.68
CA PRO A 618 -5.14 -42.45 0.47
C PRO A 618 -6.68 -42.40 0.58
N LEU A 619 -7.33 -43.56 0.78
CA LEU A 619 -8.78 -43.66 0.99
C LEU A 619 -9.24 -42.98 2.29
N LYS A 620 -8.40 -42.87 3.27
CA LYS A 620 -8.58 -42.08 4.49
C LYS A 620 -7.64 -40.89 4.42
N ASP A 621 -8.18 -39.71 4.54
CA ASP A 621 -7.38 -38.48 4.49
C ASP A 621 -6.32 -38.45 5.58
N ILE A 622 -5.07 -38.31 5.17
CA ILE A 622 -3.90 -38.14 6.03
C ILE A 622 -3.44 -36.69 5.89
N HIS A 623 -3.38 -35.96 7.01
CA HIS A 623 -3.02 -34.55 7.02
C HIS A 623 -1.76 -34.28 7.82
N ILE A 624 -1.02 -33.26 7.38
CA ILE A 624 -0.05 -32.57 8.24
C ILE A 624 -0.84 -31.65 9.17
N VAL A 625 -0.85 -31.93 10.45
CA VAL A 625 -1.52 -31.10 11.46
C VAL A 625 -0.78 -29.78 11.65
N SER A 626 0.54 -29.86 11.81
CA SER A 626 1.44 -28.71 11.92
C SER A 626 2.89 -29.14 11.71
N ILE A 627 3.80 -28.19 11.53
CA ILE A 627 5.24 -28.42 11.46
C ILE A 627 5.94 -27.60 12.53
N THR A 628 6.71 -28.24 13.40
CA THR A 628 7.56 -27.56 14.40
C THR A 628 9.00 -27.49 13.88
N ILE A 629 9.59 -26.31 13.87
CA ILE A 629 10.96 -26.04 13.41
C ILE A 629 11.90 -25.83 14.60
N LYS A 630 13.06 -26.48 14.59
CA LYS A 630 14.11 -26.36 15.60
C LYS A 630 15.43 -25.87 15.03
#